data_74f96d8027a59513b6b1c48494708974
#
_entry.id   74f96d8027a59513b6b1c48494708974
#
_cell.length_a   1.000
_cell.length_b   1.000
_cell.length_c   1.000
_cell.angle_alpha   90.00
_cell.angle_beta   90.00
_cell.angle_gamma   90.00
#
_symmetry.space_group_name_H-M   'P 1'
#
loop_
_entity.id
_entity.type
_entity.pdbx_description
1 polymer ?
#
loop_
_entity_poly.entity_id
_entity_poly.type
_entity_poly.pdbx_seq_one_letter_code
_entity_poly.pdbx_strand_id
1 'polypeptide(L)'
;LAKIPSPINVVFLSFAKPNCNYIKGSMTFSGTGLDFSSDFSVVKDAIQILRKRNVVVMLSIGGATYPFDGFNPRAVVDFANDLGVDGIDIDWEPHAGAAEAHLLGPIIGGVKSIYPNGLISIAAFSIGAYGTGSFANSQPSGQNTGMCIPGLQSNGHQLDFICLMSYDASPVYDPVTAFKAYRSY
;
A
#
# COMPACT_ATOMS: atom_id res chain seq x y z
N LEU A 1 16.84 -9.75 -3.84
CA LEU A 1 16.72 -8.57 -2.98
C LEU A 1 18.10 -7.93 -2.70
N ALA A 2 19.06 -8.64 -2.12
CA ALA A 2 20.36 -8.06 -1.70
C ALA A 2 21.16 -7.40 -2.83
N LYS A 3 20.88 -7.69 -4.10
CA LYS A 3 21.56 -7.12 -5.30
C LYS A 3 20.84 -5.90 -5.91
N ILE A 4 19.88 -5.31 -5.21
CA ILE A 4 19.17 -4.11 -5.70
C ILE A 4 20.18 -2.96 -5.93
N PRO A 5 20.11 -2.24 -7.08
CA PRO A 5 21.03 -1.15 -7.40
C PRO A 5 21.02 -0.01 -6.39
N SER A 6 22.16 0.67 -6.26
CA SER A 6 22.35 1.75 -5.27
C SER A 6 21.41 2.96 -5.37
N PRO A 7 20.87 3.35 -6.54
CA PRO A 7 19.93 4.48 -6.58
C PRO A 7 18.53 4.16 -6.06
N ILE A 8 18.23 2.86 -5.80
CA ILE A 8 16.93 2.47 -5.22
C ILE A 8 16.97 2.69 -3.71
N ASN A 9 16.02 3.46 -3.19
CA ASN A 9 15.91 3.79 -1.76
C ASN A 9 14.63 3.29 -1.10
N VAL A 10 13.65 2.80 -1.88
CA VAL A 10 12.43 2.14 -1.37
C VAL A 10 12.18 0.87 -2.19
N VAL A 11 11.79 -0.20 -1.52
CA VAL A 11 11.44 -1.49 -2.13
C VAL A 11 10.12 -1.98 -1.55
N PHE A 12 9.21 -2.38 -2.42
CA PHE A 12 7.95 -3.02 -2.05
C PHE A 12 8.01 -4.51 -2.33
N LEU A 13 7.69 -5.32 -1.33
CA LEU A 13 7.51 -6.77 -1.46
C LEU A 13 6.03 -7.03 -1.74
N SER A 14 5.69 -7.35 -2.97
CA SER A 14 4.30 -7.45 -3.46
C SER A 14 3.95 -8.87 -3.90
N PHE A 15 2.77 -9.38 -3.66
CA PHE A 15 1.74 -8.83 -2.79
C PHE A 15 1.38 -9.86 -1.74
N ALA A 16 1.21 -9.43 -0.50
CA ALA A 16 0.62 -10.28 0.51
C ALA A 16 -0.91 -10.12 0.51
N LYS A 17 -1.60 -11.17 0.94
CA LYS A 17 -3.06 -11.18 1.08
C LYS A 17 -3.49 -10.32 2.27
N PRO A 18 -4.43 -9.38 2.10
CA PRO A 18 -4.98 -8.61 3.22
C PRO A 18 -5.63 -9.49 4.31
N ASN A 19 -6.20 -10.61 3.91
CA ASN A 19 -6.87 -11.59 4.79
C ASN A 19 -5.98 -12.80 5.11
N CYS A 20 -4.66 -12.65 5.07
CA CYS A 20 -3.76 -13.76 5.41
C CYS A 20 -3.97 -14.27 6.84
N ASN A 21 -3.64 -15.54 7.07
CA ASN A 21 -3.74 -16.20 8.38
C ASN A 21 -2.34 -16.42 8.99
N TYR A 22 -1.47 -15.41 8.87
CA TYR A 22 -0.12 -15.53 9.42
C TYR A 22 -0.15 -15.63 10.94
N ILE A 23 0.62 -16.56 11.47
CA ILE A 23 0.81 -16.74 12.91
C ILE A 23 2.19 -16.19 13.27
N LYS A 24 2.23 -15.25 14.19
CA LYS A 24 3.48 -14.64 14.68
C LYS A 24 4.50 -15.71 15.08
N GLY A 25 5.71 -15.58 14.60
CA GLY A 25 6.82 -16.49 14.87
C GLY A 25 6.83 -17.75 14.00
N SER A 26 5.86 -17.96 13.09
CA SER A 26 5.84 -19.15 12.21
C SER A 26 6.94 -19.13 11.15
N MET A 27 7.47 -17.96 10.80
CA MET A 27 8.57 -17.77 9.86
C MET A 27 8.36 -18.51 8.52
N THR A 28 7.16 -18.40 7.96
CA THR A 28 6.76 -19.05 6.70
C THR A 28 6.04 -18.09 5.77
N PHE A 29 6.12 -18.34 4.47
CA PHE A 29 5.31 -17.62 3.46
C PHE A 29 3.96 -18.31 3.20
N SER A 30 3.76 -19.51 3.72
CA SER A 30 2.52 -20.26 3.50
C SER A 30 1.30 -19.46 3.96
N GLY A 31 0.32 -19.34 3.08
CA GLY A 31 -0.93 -18.62 3.36
C GLY A 31 -0.85 -17.08 3.30
N THR A 32 0.34 -16.50 3.09
CA THR A 32 0.52 -15.05 3.08
C THR A 32 0.24 -14.39 1.72
N GLY A 33 0.29 -15.16 0.63
CA GLY A 33 0.21 -14.64 -0.74
C GLY A 33 1.57 -14.35 -1.38
N LEU A 34 2.59 -14.06 -0.58
CA LEU A 34 3.97 -13.97 -1.09
C LEU A 34 4.55 -15.36 -1.31
N ASP A 35 5.31 -15.49 -2.38
CA ASP A 35 6.07 -16.70 -2.70
C ASP A 35 7.49 -16.32 -3.15
N PHE A 36 8.48 -16.95 -2.55
CA PHE A 36 9.89 -16.78 -2.89
C PHE A 36 10.54 -18.15 -3.09
N SER A 37 11.46 -18.25 -4.03
CA SER A 37 12.29 -19.44 -4.22
C SER A 37 13.28 -19.71 -3.07
N SER A 38 13.35 -18.81 -2.10
CA SER A 38 14.23 -18.85 -0.93
C SER A 38 13.44 -18.97 0.35
N ASP A 39 14.03 -19.58 1.38
CA ASP A 39 13.44 -19.69 2.70
C ASP A 39 13.20 -18.32 3.34
N PHE A 40 12.28 -18.26 4.28
CA PHE A 40 11.91 -17.04 5.03
C PHE A 40 13.13 -16.34 5.65
N SER A 41 14.03 -17.10 6.28
CA SER A 41 15.25 -16.57 6.90
C SER A 41 16.16 -15.88 5.88
N VAL A 42 16.32 -16.45 4.70
CA VAL A 42 17.15 -15.87 3.62
C VAL A 42 16.55 -14.56 3.12
N VAL A 43 15.23 -14.49 2.98
CA VAL A 43 14.55 -13.24 2.57
C VAL A 43 14.67 -12.19 3.68
N LYS A 44 14.48 -12.58 4.93
CA LYS A 44 14.67 -11.68 6.09
C LYS A 44 16.10 -11.12 6.16
N ASP A 45 17.12 -11.95 5.98
CA ASP A 45 18.51 -11.50 5.94
C ASP A 45 18.76 -10.52 4.78
N ALA A 46 18.18 -10.77 3.62
CA ALA A 46 18.27 -9.85 2.48
C ALA A 46 17.60 -8.49 2.78
N ILE A 47 16.46 -8.48 3.47
CA ILE A 47 15.82 -7.26 3.95
C ILE A 47 16.75 -6.49 4.90
N GLN A 48 17.38 -7.16 5.86
CA GLN A 48 18.32 -6.52 6.78
C GLN A 48 19.53 -5.92 6.05
N ILE A 49 20.03 -6.56 4.99
CA ILE A 49 21.11 -6.03 4.16
C ILE A 49 20.66 -4.73 3.47
N LEU A 50 19.43 -4.69 2.92
CA LEU A 50 18.87 -3.50 2.31
C LEU A 50 18.74 -2.35 3.32
N ARG A 51 18.20 -2.64 4.50
CA ARG A 51 18.02 -1.65 5.56
C ARG A 51 19.36 -1.07 6.05
N LYS A 52 20.42 -1.88 6.14
CA LYS A 52 21.79 -1.40 6.43
C LYS A 52 22.35 -0.48 5.34
N ARG A 53 21.78 -0.52 4.13
CA ARG A 53 22.10 0.39 3.02
C ARG A 53 21.17 1.59 2.97
N ASN A 54 20.37 1.84 3.99
CA ASN A 54 19.35 2.89 4.07
C ASN A 54 18.25 2.75 3.01
N VAL A 55 17.94 1.51 2.59
CA VAL A 55 16.81 1.21 1.72
C VAL A 55 15.62 0.87 2.59
N VAL A 56 14.54 1.60 2.46
CA VAL A 56 13.25 1.31 3.10
C VAL A 56 12.64 0.09 2.41
N VAL A 57 12.21 -0.88 3.20
CA VAL A 57 11.53 -2.09 2.68
C VAL A 57 10.11 -2.14 3.22
N MET A 58 9.13 -2.15 2.33
CA MET A 58 7.70 -2.18 2.64
C MET A 58 7.09 -3.52 2.27
N LEU A 59 6.13 -4.00 3.05
CA LEU A 59 5.25 -5.10 2.67
C LEU A 59 4.03 -4.51 1.97
N SER A 60 3.84 -4.77 0.68
CA SER A 60 2.64 -4.35 -0.05
C SER A 60 1.55 -5.42 0.06
N ILE A 61 0.34 -5.00 0.42
CA ILE A 61 -0.83 -5.86 0.58
C ILE A 61 -1.93 -5.46 -0.39
N GLY A 62 -2.63 -6.44 -0.97
CA GLY A 62 -3.73 -6.19 -1.91
C GLY A 62 -3.33 -6.37 -3.36
N GLY A 63 -3.39 -5.27 -4.12
CA GLY A 63 -3.29 -5.27 -5.58
C GLY A 63 -4.54 -5.84 -6.24
N ALA A 64 -4.59 -5.83 -7.57
CA ALA A 64 -5.75 -6.29 -8.34
C ALA A 64 -6.18 -7.75 -8.07
N THR A 65 -5.31 -8.57 -7.48
CA THR A 65 -5.58 -10.00 -7.27
C THR A 65 -6.16 -10.32 -5.89
N TYR A 66 -5.82 -9.53 -4.86
CA TYR A 66 -6.18 -9.84 -3.48
C TYR A 66 -7.11 -8.78 -2.89
N PRO A 67 -8.43 -9.04 -2.88
CA PRO A 67 -9.40 -8.12 -2.28
C PRO A 67 -9.21 -8.00 -0.76
N PHE A 68 -9.76 -6.91 -0.20
CA PHE A 68 -9.70 -6.64 1.24
C PHE A 68 -10.84 -7.29 2.04
N ASP A 69 -11.59 -8.22 1.43
CA ASP A 69 -12.60 -9.00 2.13
C ASP A 69 -11.97 -9.83 3.25
N GLY A 70 -12.51 -9.68 4.46
CA GLY A 70 -11.97 -10.36 5.63
C GLY A 70 -10.59 -9.85 6.05
N PHE A 71 -10.25 -8.59 5.75
CA PHE A 71 -8.98 -7.97 6.13
C PHE A 71 -8.60 -8.26 7.57
N ASN A 72 -7.38 -8.79 7.77
CA ASN A 72 -6.84 -9.18 9.06
C ASN A 72 -5.57 -8.35 9.38
N PRO A 73 -5.72 -7.13 9.89
CA PRO A 73 -4.57 -6.24 10.13
C PRO A 73 -3.57 -6.83 11.14
N ARG A 74 -4.03 -7.65 12.10
CA ARG A 74 -3.13 -8.30 13.07
C ARG A 74 -2.18 -9.27 12.38
N ALA A 75 -2.69 -10.18 11.56
CA ALA A 75 -1.86 -11.14 10.86
C ALA A 75 -0.89 -10.47 9.88
N VAL A 76 -1.34 -9.44 9.17
CA VAL A 76 -0.50 -8.64 8.26
C VAL A 76 0.64 -7.95 9.03
N VAL A 77 0.34 -7.31 10.16
CA VAL A 77 1.36 -6.64 10.98
C VAL A 77 2.33 -7.63 11.63
N ASP A 78 1.84 -8.78 12.10
CA ASP A 78 2.70 -9.82 12.66
C ASP A 78 3.65 -10.38 11.58
N PHE A 79 3.16 -10.56 10.35
CA PHE A 79 3.99 -10.97 9.21
C PHE A 79 5.05 -9.91 8.85
N ALA A 80 4.67 -8.63 8.78
CA ALA A 80 5.59 -7.52 8.52
C ALA A 80 6.70 -7.43 9.59
N ASN A 81 6.33 -7.57 10.87
CA ASN A 81 7.29 -7.58 11.98
C ASN A 81 8.27 -8.77 11.91
N ASP A 82 7.78 -9.97 11.62
CA ASP A 82 8.62 -11.16 11.53
C ASP A 82 9.57 -11.11 10.32
N LEU A 83 9.14 -10.54 9.19
CA LEU A 83 10.00 -10.23 8.05
C LEU A 83 11.05 -9.17 8.36
N GLY A 84 10.73 -8.24 9.28
CA GLY A 84 11.60 -7.12 9.63
C GLY A 84 11.58 -5.99 8.61
N VAL A 85 10.46 -5.77 7.94
CA VAL A 85 10.24 -4.63 7.03
C VAL A 85 9.99 -3.33 7.81
N ASP A 86 10.08 -2.18 7.14
CA ASP A 86 9.94 -0.86 7.75
C ASP A 86 8.49 -0.39 7.82
N GLY A 87 7.61 -0.99 7.00
CA GLY A 87 6.22 -0.57 6.94
C GLY A 87 5.35 -1.43 6.05
N ILE A 88 4.11 -0.99 5.90
CA ILE A 88 3.07 -1.63 5.09
C ILE A 88 2.58 -0.64 4.05
N ASP A 89 2.54 -1.09 2.80
CA ASP A 89 1.94 -0.40 1.68
C ASP A 89 0.57 -1.03 1.40
N ILE A 90 -0.45 -0.20 1.27
CA ILE A 90 -1.83 -0.62 1.07
C ILE A 90 -2.17 -0.37 -0.41
N ASP A 91 -2.17 -1.42 -1.21
CA ASP A 91 -2.61 -1.40 -2.60
C ASP A 91 -4.08 -1.82 -2.67
N TRP A 92 -4.93 -0.85 -2.31
CA TRP A 92 -6.38 -1.07 -2.24
C TRP A 92 -7.03 -0.78 -3.59
N GLU A 93 -7.44 -1.85 -4.27
CA GLU A 93 -8.09 -1.81 -5.58
C GLU A 93 -9.49 -2.44 -5.49
N PRO A 94 -10.53 -1.65 -5.13
CA PRO A 94 -11.87 -2.17 -4.92
C PRO A 94 -12.52 -2.66 -6.22
N HIS A 95 -13.18 -3.81 -6.14
CA HIS A 95 -13.90 -4.40 -7.28
C HIS A 95 -15.30 -3.82 -7.47
N ALA A 96 -15.95 -3.39 -6.38
CA ALA A 96 -17.30 -2.80 -6.42
C ALA A 96 -17.29 -1.27 -6.63
N GLY A 97 -16.17 -0.69 -7.00
CA GLY A 97 -16.04 0.74 -7.32
C GLY A 97 -16.39 1.63 -6.12
N ALA A 98 -17.11 2.71 -6.37
CA ALA A 98 -17.43 3.74 -5.37
C ALA A 98 -18.18 3.22 -4.12
N ALA A 99 -18.86 2.07 -4.21
CA ALA A 99 -19.52 1.46 -3.06
C ALA A 99 -18.54 1.08 -1.92
N GLU A 100 -17.29 0.82 -2.26
CA GLU A 100 -16.24 0.45 -1.30
C GLU A 100 -15.36 1.63 -0.86
N ALA A 101 -15.56 2.83 -1.38
CA ALA A 101 -14.73 4.02 -1.08
C ALA A 101 -14.60 4.30 0.44
N HIS A 102 -15.61 3.92 1.22
CA HIS A 102 -15.62 4.08 2.68
C HIS A 102 -14.66 3.13 3.42
N LEU A 103 -14.12 2.10 2.77
CA LEU A 103 -13.27 1.08 3.41
C LEU A 103 -11.82 1.53 3.57
N LEU A 104 -11.30 2.41 2.71
CA LEU A 104 -9.89 2.81 2.74
C LEU A 104 -9.47 3.40 4.10
N GLY A 105 -10.28 4.27 4.68
CA GLY A 105 -10.01 4.85 5.99
C GLY A 105 -9.87 3.81 7.10
N PRO A 106 -10.85 2.94 7.32
CA PRO A 106 -10.75 1.81 8.26
C PRO A 106 -9.55 0.88 8.00
N ILE A 107 -9.16 0.65 6.74
CA ILE A 107 -7.98 -0.16 6.42
C ILE A 107 -6.71 0.54 6.93
N ILE A 108 -6.51 1.82 6.60
CA ILE A 108 -5.36 2.62 7.08
C ILE A 108 -5.34 2.64 8.62
N GLY A 109 -6.46 3.01 9.24
CA GLY A 109 -6.58 3.08 10.70
C GLY A 109 -6.36 1.74 11.39
N GLY A 110 -6.83 0.65 10.80
CA GLY A 110 -6.64 -0.71 11.29
C GLY A 110 -5.17 -1.12 11.35
N VAL A 111 -4.40 -0.81 10.29
CA VAL A 111 -2.95 -1.04 10.29
C VAL A 111 -2.26 -0.15 11.31
N LYS A 112 -2.52 1.16 11.28
CA LYS A 112 -1.82 2.13 12.14
C LYS A 112 -2.06 1.88 13.63
N SER A 113 -3.25 1.44 14.01
CA SER A 113 -3.57 1.12 15.42
C SER A 113 -2.72 -0.02 16.00
N ILE A 114 -2.28 -0.95 15.16
CA ILE A 114 -1.48 -2.13 15.55
C ILE A 114 0.01 -1.91 15.28
N TYR A 115 0.34 -1.06 14.30
CA TYR A 115 1.70 -0.77 13.86
C TYR A 115 2.00 0.74 13.95
N PRO A 116 1.93 1.35 15.15
CA PRO A 116 1.99 2.81 15.32
C PRO A 116 3.32 3.42 14.83
N ASN A 117 4.42 2.68 14.92
CA ASN A 117 5.76 3.13 14.52
C ASN A 117 6.16 2.66 13.11
N GLY A 118 5.37 1.83 12.46
CA GLY A 118 5.60 1.41 11.09
C GLY A 118 5.22 2.50 10.09
N LEU A 119 5.95 2.56 8.98
CA LEU A 119 5.58 3.40 7.85
C LEU A 119 4.31 2.85 7.20
N ILE A 120 3.42 3.75 6.79
CA ILE A 120 2.20 3.39 6.07
C ILE A 120 2.16 4.19 4.77
N SER A 121 2.00 3.49 3.65
CA SER A 121 1.75 4.11 2.35
C SER A 121 0.52 3.51 1.69
N ILE A 122 0.05 4.18 0.66
CA ILE A 122 -0.95 3.64 -0.26
C ILE A 122 -0.45 3.69 -1.69
N ALA A 123 -0.73 2.64 -2.48
CA ALA A 123 -0.77 2.73 -3.92
C ALA A 123 -2.14 3.32 -4.30
N ALA A 124 -2.14 4.49 -4.86
CA ALA A 124 -3.34 5.29 -5.02
C ALA A 124 -3.73 5.46 -6.49
N PHE A 125 -5.01 5.33 -6.80
CA PHE A 125 -5.50 5.56 -8.15
C PHE A 125 -5.11 6.96 -8.66
N SER A 126 -4.68 7.04 -9.92
CA SER A 126 -4.28 8.29 -10.58
C SER A 126 -5.27 9.44 -10.39
N ILE A 127 -6.58 9.12 -10.40
CA ILE A 127 -7.70 10.07 -10.29
C ILE A 127 -8.47 9.94 -8.97
N GLY A 128 -7.95 9.18 -8.00
CA GLY A 128 -8.66 8.86 -6.76
C GLY A 128 -8.93 10.05 -5.84
N ALA A 129 -8.27 11.19 -6.06
CA ALA A 129 -8.50 12.42 -5.31
C ALA A 129 -9.18 13.53 -6.16
N TYR A 130 -9.65 13.23 -7.38
CA TYR A 130 -10.39 14.16 -8.23
C TYR A 130 -11.87 14.22 -7.84
N GLY A 131 -12.63 15.13 -8.46
CA GLY A 131 -14.09 15.19 -8.34
C GLY A 131 -14.62 16.15 -7.29
N THR A 132 -13.77 16.86 -6.54
CA THR A 132 -14.20 17.85 -5.54
C THR A 132 -13.33 19.11 -5.56
N GLY A 133 -13.86 20.20 -5.01
CA GLY A 133 -13.13 21.47 -4.83
C GLY A 133 -12.50 21.98 -6.15
N SER A 134 -11.25 22.41 -6.07
CA SER A 134 -10.48 22.88 -7.22
C SER A 134 -10.21 21.80 -8.28
N PHE A 135 -10.40 20.53 -7.94
CA PHE A 135 -10.16 19.38 -8.79
C PHE A 135 -11.45 18.70 -9.28
N ALA A 136 -12.62 19.38 -9.12
CA ALA A 136 -13.93 18.85 -9.48
C ALA A 136 -14.04 18.45 -10.96
N ASN A 137 -13.38 19.20 -11.85
CA ASN A 137 -13.42 19.03 -13.30
C ASN A 137 -12.08 18.53 -13.88
N SER A 138 -11.17 18.01 -13.03
CA SER A 138 -9.89 17.47 -13.49
C SER A 138 -10.08 16.24 -14.37
N GLN A 139 -9.22 16.10 -15.37
CA GLN A 139 -9.26 15.01 -16.34
C GLN A 139 -8.03 14.09 -16.19
N PRO A 140 -8.19 12.80 -16.53
CA PRO A 140 -9.42 12.13 -16.94
C PRO A 140 -10.41 11.93 -15.78
N SER A 141 -11.64 11.55 -16.09
CA SER A 141 -12.64 11.10 -15.12
C SER A 141 -13.05 9.65 -15.43
N GLY A 142 -13.48 8.91 -14.42
CA GLY A 142 -13.86 7.51 -14.55
C GLY A 142 -14.41 6.94 -13.24
N GLN A 143 -14.58 5.61 -13.18
CA GLN A 143 -15.15 4.96 -12.00
C GLN A 143 -14.33 5.15 -10.71
N ASN A 144 -13.03 5.40 -10.82
CA ASN A 144 -12.14 5.59 -9.68
C ASN A 144 -11.99 7.07 -9.27
N THR A 145 -12.73 7.98 -9.93
CA THR A 145 -12.70 9.41 -9.59
C THR A 145 -13.20 9.62 -8.16
N GLY A 146 -12.34 10.20 -7.32
CA GLY A 146 -12.69 10.53 -5.93
C GLY A 146 -12.70 9.36 -4.95
N MET A 147 -12.37 8.16 -5.39
CA MET A 147 -12.49 6.94 -4.56
C MET A 147 -11.63 6.96 -3.30
N CYS A 148 -10.49 7.64 -3.32
CA CYS A 148 -9.62 7.73 -2.15
C CYS A 148 -10.05 8.85 -1.17
N ILE A 149 -10.91 9.79 -1.58
CA ILE A 149 -11.26 10.97 -0.78
C ILE A 149 -11.79 10.63 0.63
N PRO A 150 -12.77 9.72 0.79
CA PRO A 150 -13.27 9.40 2.13
C PRO A 150 -12.19 8.88 3.07
N GLY A 151 -11.30 8.02 2.56
CA GLY A 151 -10.17 7.47 3.31
C GLY A 151 -9.13 8.52 3.68
N LEU A 152 -8.81 9.42 2.74
CA LEU A 152 -7.86 10.52 2.97
C LEU A 152 -8.40 11.51 4.01
N GLN A 153 -9.66 11.90 3.93
CA GLN A 153 -10.31 12.80 4.89
C GLN A 153 -10.33 12.24 6.30
N SER A 154 -10.57 10.93 6.45
CA SER A 154 -10.63 10.29 7.77
C SER A 154 -9.26 9.93 8.34
N ASN A 155 -8.37 9.35 7.54
CA ASN A 155 -7.13 8.72 7.99
C ASN A 155 -5.88 9.12 7.18
N GLY A 156 -5.96 10.06 6.24
CA GLY A 156 -4.83 10.48 5.41
C GLY A 156 -3.64 11.01 6.22
N HIS A 157 -3.91 11.66 7.36
CA HIS A 157 -2.88 12.13 8.29
C HIS A 157 -2.02 11.01 8.92
N GLN A 158 -2.41 9.75 8.76
CA GLN A 158 -1.67 8.57 9.24
C GLN A 158 -0.74 7.98 8.18
N LEU A 159 -0.80 8.48 6.94
CA LEU A 159 0.06 8.06 5.85
C LEU A 159 1.40 8.80 5.90
N ASP A 160 2.48 8.07 5.68
CA ASP A 160 3.82 8.63 5.57
C ASP A 160 4.11 9.10 4.13
N PHE A 161 3.58 8.41 3.12
CA PHE A 161 3.66 8.80 1.72
C PHE A 161 2.60 8.10 0.85
N ILE A 162 2.48 8.54 -0.40
CA ILE A 162 1.53 8.01 -1.39
C ILE A 162 2.28 7.71 -2.68
N CYS A 163 2.06 6.54 -3.27
CA CYS A 163 2.53 6.13 -4.58
C CYS A 163 1.38 6.26 -5.58
N LEU A 164 1.43 7.25 -6.47
CA LEU A 164 0.40 7.40 -7.49
C LEU A 164 0.60 6.38 -8.62
N MET A 165 -0.43 5.58 -8.89
CA MET A 165 -0.48 4.69 -10.04
C MET A 165 -0.74 5.50 -11.31
N SER A 166 0.31 6.18 -11.80
CA SER A 166 0.23 7.12 -12.93
C SER A 166 0.37 6.45 -14.30
N TYR A 167 0.55 5.14 -14.33
CA TYR A 167 0.56 4.33 -15.55
C TYR A 167 -0.88 4.06 -16.02
N ASP A 168 -1.06 3.88 -17.31
CA ASP A 168 -2.36 3.59 -17.96
C ASP A 168 -3.48 4.60 -17.67
N ALA A 169 -3.12 5.81 -17.25
CA ALA A 169 -4.07 6.79 -16.74
C ALA A 169 -4.78 7.61 -17.83
N SER A 170 -4.36 7.56 -19.08
CA SER A 170 -4.88 8.32 -20.22
C SER A 170 -3.91 9.41 -20.70
N PRO A 171 -3.89 9.72 -22.01
CA PRO A 171 -3.05 10.80 -22.57
C PRO A 171 -3.33 12.20 -22.03
N VAL A 172 -4.50 12.43 -21.44
CA VAL A 172 -4.86 13.73 -20.84
C VAL A 172 -4.58 13.82 -19.35
N TYR A 173 -4.01 12.76 -18.75
CA TYR A 173 -3.65 12.74 -17.34
C TYR A 173 -2.42 13.61 -17.07
N ASP A 174 -2.52 14.46 -16.05
CA ASP A 174 -1.39 15.23 -15.53
C ASP A 174 -1.03 14.77 -14.10
N PRO A 175 0.13 14.11 -13.89
CA PRO A 175 0.54 13.65 -12.58
C PRO A 175 0.78 14.78 -11.57
N VAL A 176 1.08 16.00 -12.03
CA VAL A 176 1.25 17.15 -11.14
C VAL A 176 -0.09 17.60 -10.59
N THR A 177 -1.14 17.61 -11.40
CA THR A 177 -2.50 17.89 -10.95
C THR A 177 -2.99 16.81 -9.97
N ALA A 178 -2.74 15.54 -10.26
CA ALA A 178 -3.09 14.45 -9.35
C ALA A 178 -2.37 14.57 -8.00
N PHE A 179 -1.07 14.82 -8.01
CA PHE A 179 -0.29 15.07 -6.80
C PHE A 179 -0.86 16.22 -5.95
N LYS A 180 -1.22 17.34 -6.59
CA LYS A 180 -1.83 18.49 -5.90
C LYS A 180 -3.21 18.14 -5.31
N ALA A 181 -4.00 17.32 -6.02
CA ALA A 181 -5.29 16.86 -5.53
C ALA A 181 -5.13 15.99 -4.26
N TYR A 182 -4.22 15.02 -4.27
CA TYR A 182 -3.94 14.22 -3.09
C TYR A 182 -3.43 15.05 -1.91
N ARG A 183 -2.60 16.05 -2.16
CA ARG A 183 -2.07 16.94 -1.12
C ARG A 183 -3.10 17.90 -0.52
N SER A 184 -4.29 18.01 -1.09
CA SER A 184 -5.35 18.88 -0.56
C SER A 184 -6.16 18.24 0.58
N TYR A 185 -5.95 16.98 0.85
CA TYR A 185 -6.54 16.22 1.92
C TYR A 185 -5.51 15.88 3.01
#